data_803c7c206e84a0eb28f7bfcf5ac6ed0f
#
_entry.id   803c7c206e84a0eb28f7bfcf5ac6ed0f
#
_cell.length_a   1.000
_cell.length_b   1.000
_cell.length_c   1.000
_cell.angle_alpha   90.00
_cell.angle_beta   90.00
_cell.angle_gamma   90.00
#
_symmetry.space_group_name_H-M   'P 1'
#
loop_
_entity.id
_entity.type
_entity.pdbx_description
1 polymer ?
#
loop_
_entity_poly.entity_id
_entity_poly.type
_entity_poly.pdbx_seq_one_letter_code
_entity_poly.pdbx_strand_id
1 'polypeptide(L)'
;MSIENSCVRLDEGRWNPKNREVLEKLIEKYRNTDSYAVFDWDNTSIQGDTQLNLFIYQIENLVYKLNPQKFNEVIRKNVPTNNFKEGFKNLDGEILNITKLANDIYKNYIFLYENYISDKKFSLKEIRNTEEFKDFRAKMHFLHNALPGNFSEELACLWEFYLLVGMTKDEIKNLAKEATDTKLGEAIGDVVVESSRILTGEAGIVKGIYDNGLRIRSEIANLYHELKRNGIDVYIISASIQELIEVFATDKSYGYNLDIENIYAMRLKSTIDNILVDEYNYEYKNLYLKILLLEQHLSRWI
;
A
#
# COMPACT_ATOMS: atom_id res chain seq x y z
N MET A 1 -49.62 0.62 8.95
CA MET A 1 -48.33 0.15 9.45
C MET A 1 -47.54 1.38 9.80
N SER A 2 -47.34 1.67 11.08
CA SER A 2 -46.51 2.77 11.54
C SER A 2 -45.06 2.47 11.15
N ILE A 3 -44.46 3.28 10.28
CA ILE A 3 -43.05 3.30 10.08
C ILE A 3 -42.45 3.78 11.42
N GLU A 4 -41.94 2.88 12.23
CA GLU A 4 -41.10 3.27 13.34
C GLU A 4 -39.94 4.06 12.75
N ASN A 5 -39.90 5.36 13.07
CA ASN A 5 -38.75 6.21 12.85
C ASN A 5 -37.61 5.67 13.74
N SER A 6 -36.93 4.61 13.31
CA SER A 6 -35.70 4.19 13.95
C SER A 6 -34.65 5.27 13.70
N CYS A 7 -34.35 6.04 14.71
CA CYS A 7 -33.22 6.97 14.69
C CYS A 7 -31.95 6.22 14.29
N VAL A 8 -31.20 6.75 13.34
CA VAL A 8 -29.92 6.18 12.94
C VAL A 8 -28.98 6.14 14.14
N ARG A 9 -28.41 4.99 14.42
CA ARG A 9 -27.41 4.81 15.49
C ARG A 9 -26.25 3.98 14.99
N LEU A 10 -25.06 4.55 15.12
CA LEU A 10 -23.81 3.80 14.96
C LEU A 10 -23.57 2.92 16.21
N ASP A 11 -22.94 1.77 16.02
CA ASP A 11 -22.59 0.86 17.11
C ASP A 11 -21.73 1.57 18.16
N GLU A 12 -21.78 1.07 19.39
CA GLU A 12 -20.84 1.51 20.41
C GLU A 12 -19.43 1.10 20.04
N GLY A 13 -18.46 1.98 20.29
CA GLY A 13 -17.07 1.76 19.95
C GLY A 13 -16.19 2.90 20.46
N ARG A 14 -15.00 3.02 19.88
CA ARG A 14 -14.02 4.06 20.27
C ARG A 14 -14.26 5.39 19.54
N TRP A 15 -15.51 5.72 19.31
CA TRP A 15 -15.87 7.01 18.73
C TRP A 15 -15.56 8.18 19.65
N ASN A 16 -15.11 9.28 19.07
CA ASN A 16 -15.33 10.56 19.74
C ASN A 16 -16.86 10.80 19.80
N PRO A 17 -17.47 11.01 20.98
CA PRO A 17 -18.92 11.12 21.12
C PRO A 17 -19.54 12.20 20.23
N LYS A 18 -18.86 13.33 20.08
CA LYS A 18 -19.27 14.44 19.22
C LYS A 18 -19.30 14.05 17.74
N ASN A 19 -18.23 13.38 17.29
CA ASN A 19 -18.14 12.94 15.89
C ASN A 19 -19.20 11.88 15.59
N ARG A 20 -19.42 10.93 16.48
CA ARG A 20 -20.50 9.93 16.35
C ARG A 20 -21.86 10.60 16.16
N GLU A 21 -22.23 11.54 17.03
CA GLU A 21 -23.49 12.27 16.94
C GLU A 21 -23.62 13.05 15.62
N VAL A 22 -22.54 13.67 15.15
CA VAL A 22 -22.52 14.38 13.87
C VAL A 22 -22.76 13.43 12.72
N LEU A 23 -22.07 12.27 12.69
CA LEU A 23 -22.25 11.24 11.65
C LEU A 23 -23.68 10.67 11.65
N GLU A 24 -24.24 10.35 12.81
CA GLU A 24 -25.64 9.90 12.93
C GLU A 24 -26.62 10.92 12.36
N LYS A 25 -26.44 12.21 12.65
CA LYS A 25 -27.25 13.30 12.09
C LYS A 25 -27.07 13.47 10.58
N LEU A 26 -25.85 13.30 10.06
CA LEU A 26 -25.59 13.35 8.63
C LEU A 26 -26.29 12.20 7.89
N ILE A 27 -26.20 10.98 8.41
CA ILE A 27 -26.86 9.82 7.83
C ILE A 27 -28.40 10.04 7.83
N GLU A 28 -28.96 10.50 8.94
CA GLU A 28 -30.40 10.77 9.03
C GLU A 28 -30.84 11.87 8.04
N LYS A 29 -30.05 12.94 7.92
CA LYS A 29 -30.33 14.06 7.01
C LYS A 29 -30.35 13.65 5.54
N TYR A 30 -29.42 12.77 5.13
CA TYR A 30 -29.23 12.39 3.74
C TYR A 30 -29.83 11.01 3.40
N ARG A 31 -30.59 10.43 4.31
CA ARG A 31 -31.24 9.14 4.16
C ARG A 31 -32.13 9.11 2.92
N ASN A 32 -31.89 8.16 2.01
CA ASN A 32 -32.65 7.95 0.76
C ASN A 32 -32.78 9.21 -0.11
N THR A 33 -31.73 10.03 -0.18
CA THR A 33 -31.71 11.27 -0.98
C THR A 33 -30.79 11.20 -2.19
N ASP A 34 -30.46 9.99 -2.67
CA ASP A 34 -29.52 9.77 -3.78
C ASP A 34 -28.14 10.40 -3.50
N SER A 35 -27.70 10.24 -2.26
CA SER A 35 -26.44 10.78 -1.75
C SER A 35 -25.34 9.71 -1.71
N TYR A 36 -24.11 10.16 -1.70
CA TYR A 36 -22.94 9.27 -1.56
C TYR A 36 -21.93 9.83 -0.57
N ALA A 37 -21.09 8.93 -0.04
CA ALA A 37 -19.95 9.26 0.80
C ALA A 37 -18.68 8.65 0.19
N VAL A 38 -17.59 9.41 0.18
CA VAL A 38 -16.29 9.01 -0.37
C VAL A 38 -15.27 8.94 0.75
N PHE A 39 -14.51 7.86 0.79
CA PHE A 39 -13.49 7.65 1.80
C PHE A 39 -12.16 7.29 1.14
N ASP A 40 -11.08 7.76 1.74
CA ASP A 40 -9.76 7.23 1.51
C ASP A 40 -9.60 5.87 2.22
N TRP A 41 -8.56 5.10 1.87
CA TRP A 41 -8.36 3.78 2.43
C TRP A 41 -7.33 3.75 3.55
N ASP A 42 -6.06 3.94 3.23
CA ASP A 42 -4.95 3.77 4.15
C ASP A 42 -4.97 4.86 5.25
N ASN A 43 -4.84 4.44 6.51
CA ASN A 43 -4.96 5.30 7.70
C ASN A 43 -6.32 6.03 7.87
N THR A 44 -7.28 5.79 6.98
CA THR A 44 -8.65 6.33 7.03
C THR A 44 -9.67 5.23 7.29
N SER A 45 -9.83 4.31 6.34
CA SER A 45 -10.74 3.16 6.47
C SER A 45 -10.16 2.03 7.31
N ILE A 46 -8.85 1.91 7.32
CA ILE A 46 -8.07 0.96 8.12
C ILE A 46 -6.97 1.69 8.88
N GLN A 47 -6.53 1.15 9.99
CA GLN A 47 -5.30 1.63 10.65
C GLN A 47 -4.10 0.94 10.05
N GLY A 48 -3.15 1.73 9.61
CA GLY A 48 -1.93 1.33 8.91
C GLY A 48 -2.09 1.49 7.40
N ASP A 49 -0.98 1.36 6.70
CA ASP A 49 -0.87 1.48 5.26
C ASP A 49 -0.82 0.09 4.62
N THR A 50 -1.84 -0.24 3.84
CA THR A 50 -1.98 -1.58 3.23
C THR A 50 -0.96 -1.80 2.12
N GLN A 51 -0.63 -0.75 1.35
CA GLN A 51 0.36 -0.83 0.28
C GLN A 51 1.77 -1.04 0.83
N LEU A 52 2.15 -0.27 1.85
CA LEU A 52 3.42 -0.47 2.56
C LEU A 52 3.50 -1.88 3.16
N ASN A 53 2.44 -2.37 3.78
CA ASN A 53 2.44 -3.71 4.36
C ASN A 53 2.51 -4.83 3.31
N LEU A 54 1.96 -4.64 2.11
CA LEU A 54 2.17 -5.52 0.96
C LEU A 54 3.65 -5.49 0.51
N PHE A 55 4.25 -4.32 0.38
CA PHE A 55 5.67 -4.15 0.05
C PHE A 55 6.59 -4.83 1.07
N ILE A 56 6.34 -4.65 2.37
CA ILE A 56 7.07 -5.35 3.44
C ILE A 56 6.94 -6.86 3.27
N TYR A 57 5.72 -7.36 3.01
CA TYR A 57 5.46 -8.79 2.82
C TYR A 57 6.22 -9.36 1.62
N GLN A 58 6.27 -8.63 0.49
CA GLN A 58 7.05 -9.03 -0.68
C GLN A 58 8.54 -9.15 -0.37
N ILE A 59 9.13 -8.18 0.34
CA ILE A 59 10.54 -8.21 0.73
C ILE A 59 10.79 -9.39 1.66
N GLU A 60 10.00 -9.54 2.70
CA GLU A 60 10.21 -10.57 3.72
C GLU A 60 10.07 -11.99 3.16
N ASN A 61 9.21 -12.19 2.16
CA ASN A 61 8.95 -13.50 1.57
C ASN A 61 9.59 -13.69 0.18
N LEU A 62 10.29 -12.68 -0.33
CA LEU A 62 10.92 -12.68 -1.65
C LEU A 62 9.93 -13.07 -2.78
N VAL A 63 8.73 -12.50 -2.76
CA VAL A 63 7.67 -12.81 -3.73
C VAL A 63 7.77 -11.87 -4.93
N TYR A 64 8.54 -12.27 -5.93
CA TYR A 64 8.77 -11.51 -7.16
C TYR A 64 8.68 -12.42 -8.39
N LYS A 65 8.16 -11.87 -9.51
CA LYS A 65 8.19 -12.51 -10.85
C LYS A 65 9.28 -11.93 -11.75
N LEU A 66 10.03 -10.97 -11.25
CA LEU A 66 11.05 -10.25 -11.98
C LEU A 66 12.35 -11.06 -12.03
N ASN A 67 12.90 -11.28 -13.23
CA ASN A 67 14.27 -11.72 -13.33
C ASN A 67 15.22 -10.59 -12.90
N PRO A 68 16.52 -10.87 -12.63
CA PRO A 68 17.44 -9.86 -12.12
C PRO A 68 17.54 -8.60 -12.99
N GLN A 69 17.57 -8.74 -14.31
CA GLN A 69 17.66 -7.61 -15.23
C GLN A 69 16.43 -6.72 -15.14
N LYS A 70 15.23 -7.32 -15.18
CA LYS A 70 13.97 -6.57 -15.08
C LYS A 70 13.81 -5.95 -13.71
N PHE A 71 14.23 -6.61 -12.66
CA PHE A 71 14.23 -6.05 -11.29
C PHE A 71 15.10 -4.78 -11.22
N ASN A 72 16.31 -4.82 -11.78
CA ASN A 72 17.20 -3.66 -11.82
C ASN A 72 16.64 -2.49 -12.64
N GLU A 73 15.90 -2.78 -13.71
CA GLU A 73 15.21 -1.76 -14.50
C GLU A 73 14.11 -1.07 -13.69
N VAL A 74 13.23 -1.86 -13.05
CA VAL A 74 12.04 -1.32 -12.37
C VAL A 74 12.39 -0.54 -11.11
N ILE A 75 13.40 -0.95 -10.33
CA ILE A 75 13.80 -0.21 -9.12
C ILE A 75 14.42 1.15 -9.43
N ARG A 76 14.91 1.37 -10.66
CA ARG A 76 15.46 2.65 -11.13
C ARG A 76 14.47 3.46 -11.94
N LYS A 77 13.34 2.89 -12.28
CA LYS A 77 12.40 3.48 -13.23
C LYS A 77 11.88 4.82 -12.74
N ASN A 78 12.09 5.84 -13.56
CA ASN A 78 11.69 7.23 -13.31
C ASN A 78 12.34 7.88 -12.06
N VAL A 79 13.27 7.20 -11.38
CA VAL A 79 13.97 7.76 -10.23
C VAL A 79 15.16 8.60 -10.71
N PRO A 80 15.21 9.90 -10.41
CA PRO A 80 16.34 10.74 -10.77
C PRO A 80 17.65 10.30 -10.10
N THR A 81 18.78 10.48 -10.79
CA THR A 81 20.11 9.99 -10.35
C THR A 81 20.87 10.97 -9.45
N ASN A 82 20.33 12.16 -9.22
CA ASN A 82 20.93 13.13 -8.29
C ASN A 82 20.91 12.62 -6.85
N ASN A 83 21.78 13.17 -6.03
CA ASN A 83 21.80 12.86 -4.61
C ASN A 83 20.46 13.20 -3.94
N PHE A 84 20.07 12.37 -2.99
CA PHE A 84 18.93 12.63 -2.11
C PHE A 84 19.16 13.86 -1.23
N LYS A 85 18.12 14.34 -0.57
CA LYS A 85 18.21 15.40 0.42
C LYS A 85 19.09 15.00 1.61
N GLU A 86 19.57 15.98 2.35
CA GLU A 86 20.53 15.81 3.44
C GLU A 86 20.11 14.79 4.53
N GLY A 87 18.83 14.54 4.71
CA GLY A 87 18.31 13.55 5.65
C GLY A 87 18.59 12.06 5.27
N PHE A 88 18.96 11.78 4.01
CA PHE A 88 19.11 10.41 3.50
C PHE A 88 20.59 10.06 3.33
N LYS A 89 21.23 9.73 4.46
CA LYS A 89 22.64 9.37 4.57
C LYS A 89 22.84 7.95 5.04
N ASN A 90 23.98 7.35 4.66
CA ASN A 90 24.46 6.13 5.30
C ASN A 90 25.02 6.42 6.72
N LEU A 91 25.45 5.39 7.42
CA LEU A 91 26.00 5.56 8.79
C LEU A 91 27.34 6.32 8.84
N ASP A 92 28.05 6.42 7.72
CA ASP A 92 29.28 7.21 7.59
C ASP A 92 29.02 8.69 7.29
N GLY A 93 27.74 9.07 7.14
CA GLY A 93 27.30 10.45 6.88
C GLY A 93 27.32 10.85 5.40
N GLU A 94 27.52 9.91 4.48
CA GLU A 94 27.46 10.17 3.04
C GLU A 94 26.02 10.26 2.55
N ILE A 95 25.68 11.31 1.79
CA ILE A 95 24.37 11.45 1.13
C ILE A 95 24.28 10.46 -0.02
N LEU A 96 23.21 9.67 -0.04
CA LEU A 96 23.00 8.62 -1.02
C LEU A 96 22.24 9.09 -2.25
N ASN A 97 22.19 8.22 -3.25
CA ASN A 97 21.38 8.35 -4.46
C ASN A 97 20.95 6.97 -4.94
N ILE A 98 20.05 6.97 -5.93
CA ILE A 98 19.51 5.72 -6.48
C ILE A 98 20.60 4.85 -7.09
N THR A 99 21.65 5.42 -7.69
CA THR A 99 22.69 4.63 -8.38
C THR A 99 23.41 3.72 -7.39
N LYS A 100 23.90 4.25 -6.27
CA LYS A 100 24.61 3.48 -5.24
C LYS A 100 23.70 2.42 -4.61
N LEU A 101 22.51 2.82 -4.18
CA LEU A 101 21.55 1.90 -3.56
C LEU A 101 21.14 0.78 -4.50
N ALA A 102 20.74 1.13 -5.73
CA ALA A 102 20.27 0.13 -6.69
C ALA A 102 21.38 -0.80 -7.19
N ASN A 103 22.66 -0.37 -7.23
CA ASN A 103 23.77 -1.26 -7.52
C ASN A 103 23.89 -2.36 -6.46
N ASP A 104 23.82 -1.99 -5.19
CA ASP A 104 23.92 -2.94 -4.09
C ASP A 104 22.67 -3.84 -4.00
N ILE A 105 21.49 -3.25 -4.11
CA ILE A 105 20.22 -3.99 -4.13
C ILE A 105 20.21 -5.02 -5.27
N TYR A 106 20.64 -4.62 -6.48
CA TYR A 106 20.69 -5.50 -7.64
C TYR A 106 21.65 -6.67 -7.46
N LYS A 107 22.85 -6.41 -6.93
CA LYS A 107 23.85 -7.44 -6.64
C LYS A 107 23.31 -8.49 -5.67
N ASN A 108 22.66 -8.04 -4.61
CA ASN A 108 22.03 -8.92 -3.64
C ASN A 108 20.82 -9.66 -4.23
N TYR A 109 20.02 -8.98 -5.06
CA TYR A 109 18.88 -9.61 -5.71
C TYR A 109 19.28 -10.76 -6.63
N ILE A 110 20.41 -10.67 -7.35
CA ILE A 110 20.96 -11.78 -8.16
C ILE A 110 21.16 -13.00 -7.26
N PHE A 111 21.82 -12.84 -6.13
CA PHE A 111 22.05 -13.95 -5.17
C PHE A 111 20.73 -14.54 -4.65
N LEU A 112 19.80 -13.68 -4.26
CA LEU A 112 18.48 -14.11 -3.76
C LEU A 112 17.65 -14.81 -4.83
N TYR A 113 17.74 -14.33 -6.07
CA TYR A 113 17.06 -14.92 -7.21
C TYR A 113 17.56 -16.34 -7.50
N GLU A 114 18.86 -16.52 -7.64
CA GLU A 114 19.50 -17.80 -7.96
C GLU A 114 19.41 -18.84 -6.84
N ASN A 115 19.30 -18.41 -5.60
CA ASN A 115 19.32 -19.32 -4.45
C ASN A 115 17.94 -19.55 -3.81
N TYR A 116 16.98 -18.66 -4.06
CA TYR A 116 15.64 -18.83 -3.49
C TYR A 116 14.50 -18.60 -4.48
N ILE A 117 14.50 -17.50 -5.24
CA ILE A 117 13.31 -17.14 -6.05
C ILE A 117 13.15 -18.14 -7.20
N SER A 118 14.23 -18.40 -7.97
CA SER A 118 14.22 -19.36 -9.10
C SER A 118 14.29 -20.81 -8.63
N ASP A 119 15.37 -21.18 -7.95
CA ASP A 119 15.73 -22.59 -7.77
C ASP A 119 15.38 -23.19 -6.40
N LYS A 120 14.95 -22.34 -5.43
CA LYS A 120 14.64 -22.81 -4.06
C LYS A 120 15.74 -23.67 -3.40
N LYS A 121 17.02 -23.33 -3.64
CA LYS A 121 18.17 -24.02 -3.03
C LYS A 121 18.20 -23.87 -1.51
N PHE A 122 17.77 -22.72 -1.00
CA PHE A 122 17.59 -22.44 0.42
C PHE A 122 16.10 -22.45 0.78
N SER A 123 15.79 -22.77 2.02
CA SER A 123 14.50 -22.45 2.61
C SER A 123 14.40 -20.94 2.86
N LEU A 124 13.17 -20.42 3.03
CA LEU A 124 12.96 -19.01 3.37
C LEU A 124 13.69 -18.60 4.66
N LYS A 125 13.75 -19.49 5.63
CA LYS A 125 14.46 -19.25 6.89
C LYS A 125 15.97 -19.13 6.68
N GLU A 126 16.56 -19.98 5.85
CA GLU A 126 17.99 -19.94 5.56
C GLU A 126 18.35 -18.69 4.77
N ILE A 127 17.62 -18.38 3.70
CA ILE A 127 17.91 -17.20 2.88
C ILE A 127 17.79 -15.89 3.67
N ARG A 128 16.83 -15.78 4.59
CA ARG A 128 16.68 -14.61 5.45
C ARG A 128 17.83 -14.41 6.44
N ASN A 129 18.63 -15.44 6.72
CA ASN A 129 19.80 -15.35 7.59
C ASN A 129 21.07 -14.94 6.84
N THR A 130 21.04 -14.84 5.50
CA THR A 130 22.21 -14.43 4.71
C THR A 130 22.47 -12.93 4.83
N GLU A 131 23.73 -12.53 4.61
CA GLU A 131 24.09 -11.11 4.61
C GLU A 131 23.49 -10.38 3.40
N GLU A 132 23.34 -11.07 2.28
CA GLU A 132 22.68 -10.55 1.06
C GLU A 132 21.22 -10.19 1.32
N PHE A 133 20.49 -11.03 2.06
CA PHE A 133 19.10 -10.70 2.42
C PHE A 133 19.02 -9.53 3.38
N LYS A 134 19.85 -9.47 4.40
CA LYS A 134 19.89 -8.36 5.36
C LYS A 134 20.18 -7.04 4.65
N ASP A 135 21.16 -7.04 3.76
CA ASP A 135 21.54 -5.85 2.99
C ASP A 135 20.43 -5.44 2.01
N PHE A 136 19.91 -6.39 1.24
CA PHE A 136 18.77 -6.18 0.35
C PHE A 136 17.58 -5.56 1.09
N ARG A 137 17.13 -6.19 2.18
CA ARG A 137 15.98 -5.74 2.95
C ARG A 137 16.14 -4.30 3.44
N ALA A 138 17.24 -4.00 4.11
CA ALA A 138 17.44 -2.67 4.67
C ALA A 138 17.58 -1.60 3.59
N LYS A 139 18.27 -1.88 2.47
CA LYS A 139 18.43 -0.93 1.36
C LYS A 139 17.13 -0.71 0.58
N MET A 140 16.27 -1.74 0.45
CA MET A 140 14.93 -1.59 -0.13
C MET A 140 14.06 -0.66 0.73
N HIS A 141 14.02 -0.85 2.05
CA HIS A 141 13.28 0.04 2.96
C HIS A 141 13.86 1.44 3.00
N PHE A 142 15.19 1.58 3.00
CA PHE A 142 15.83 2.90 2.91
C PHE A 142 15.45 3.63 1.62
N LEU A 143 15.48 2.95 0.49
CA LEU A 143 15.08 3.52 -0.80
C LEU A 143 13.60 3.92 -0.79
N HIS A 144 12.72 3.05 -0.31
CA HIS A 144 11.30 3.35 -0.14
C HIS A 144 11.08 4.65 0.67
N ASN A 145 11.75 4.80 1.81
CA ASN A 145 11.65 6.02 2.63
C ASN A 145 12.22 7.27 1.91
N ALA A 146 13.23 7.08 1.06
CA ALA A 146 13.86 8.19 0.37
C ALA A 146 13.00 8.77 -0.77
N LEU A 147 12.17 7.95 -1.43
CA LEU A 147 11.42 8.37 -2.61
C LEU A 147 10.42 9.51 -2.33
N PRO A 148 9.46 9.41 -1.40
CA PRO A 148 8.48 10.47 -1.14
C PRO A 148 9.15 11.73 -0.56
N GLY A 149 10.21 11.57 0.20
CA GLY A 149 10.98 12.70 0.76
C GLY A 149 11.75 13.51 -0.26
N ASN A 150 12.10 12.93 -1.40
CA ASN A 150 12.97 13.53 -2.43
C ASN A 150 12.25 13.85 -3.74
N PHE A 151 11.19 13.10 -4.06
CA PHE A 151 10.48 13.17 -5.33
C PHE A 151 8.98 13.35 -5.10
N SER A 152 8.16 13.08 -6.12
CA SER A 152 6.70 13.16 -5.97
C SER A 152 6.15 11.90 -5.28
N GLU A 153 5.04 12.06 -4.56
CA GLU A 153 4.30 10.93 -4.00
C GLU A 153 3.84 9.96 -5.09
N GLU A 154 3.41 10.46 -6.26
CA GLU A 154 3.03 9.63 -7.41
C GLU A 154 4.19 8.70 -7.83
N LEU A 155 5.42 9.20 -7.85
CA LEU A 155 6.58 8.38 -8.17
C LEU A 155 6.80 7.29 -7.13
N ALA A 156 6.67 7.63 -5.84
CA ALA A 156 6.87 6.69 -4.74
C ALA A 156 5.85 5.55 -4.80
N CYS A 157 4.56 5.86 -4.96
CA CYS A 157 3.51 4.84 -5.11
C CYS A 157 3.74 3.95 -6.33
N LEU A 158 4.03 4.54 -7.51
CA LEU A 158 4.27 3.78 -8.73
C LEU A 158 5.50 2.87 -8.63
N TRP A 159 6.51 3.30 -7.90
CA TRP A 159 7.72 2.50 -7.69
C TRP A 159 7.43 1.18 -6.99
N GLU A 160 6.59 1.19 -5.97
CA GLU A 160 6.14 -0.05 -5.31
C GLU A 160 5.37 -0.96 -6.26
N PHE A 161 4.50 -0.39 -7.11
CA PHE A 161 3.70 -1.20 -8.04
C PHE A 161 4.57 -1.88 -9.11
N TYR A 162 5.67 -1.26 -9.53
CA TYR A 162 6.58 -1.88 -10.48
C TYR A 162 7.21 -3.18 -9.95
N LEU A 163 7.24 -3.39 -8.64
CA LEU A 163 7.70 -4.66 -8.05
C LEU A 163 6.69 -5.82 -8.23
N LEU A 164 5.45 -5.52 -8.61
CA LEU A 164 4.40 -6.50 -8.93
C LEU A 164 4.37 -6.89 -10.42
N VAL A 165 5.20 -6.27 -11.24
CA VAL A 165 5.26 -6.53 -12.70
C VAL A 165 5.58 -8.00 -12.97
N GLY A 166 4.91 -8.55 -13.98
CA GLY A 166 4.97 -9.97 -14.33
C GLY A 166 3.99 -10.86 -13.57
N MET A 167 3.31 -10.35 -12.55
CA MET A 167 2.21 -11.06 -11.88
C MET A 167 0.89 -10.83 -12.62
N THR A 168 0.02 -11.82 -12.60
CA THR A 168 -1.38 -11.66 -13.00
C THR A 168 -2.16 -10.93 -11.89
N LYS A 169 -3.30 -10.33 -12.25
CA LYS A 169 -4.19 -9.70 -11.26
C LYS A 169 -4.62 -10.67 -10.16
N ASP A 170 -4.87 -11.94 -10.49
CA ASP A 170 -5.26 -12.94 -9.52
C ASP A 170 -4.10 -13.31 -8.58
N GLU A 171 -2.86 -13.40 -9.09
CA GLU A 171 -1.67 -13.58 -8.26
C GLU A 171 -1.49 -12.41 -7.29
N ILE A 172 -1.74 -11.17 -7.73
CA ILE A 172 -1.67 -10.00 -6.85
C ILE A 172 -2.77 -10.02 -5.79
N LYS A 173 -4.00 -10.40 -6.15
CA LYS A 173 -5.10 -10.55 -5.18
C LYS A 173 -4.78 -11.61 -4.13
N ASN A 174 -4.21 -12.74 -4.52
CA ASN A 174 -3.78 -13.78 -3.58
C ASN A 174 -2.66 -13.28 -2.66
N LEU A 175 -1.64 -12.62 -3.23
CA LEU A 175 -0.55 -12.01 -2.47
C LEU A 175 -1.07 -10.94 -1.50
N ALA A 176 -1.99 -10.09 -1.94
CA ALA A 176 -2.63 -9.07 -1.13
C ALA A 176 -3.38 -9.69 0.06
N LYS A 177 -4.11 -10.80 -0.17
CA LYS A 177 -4.81 -11.51 0.90
C LYS A 177 -3.84 -12.11 1.91
N GLU A 178 -2.79 -12.80 1.46
CA GLU A 178 -1.76 -13.38 2.34
C GLU A 178 -1.04 -12.31 3.17
N ALA A 179 -0.66 -11.21 2.53
CA ALA A 179 -0.03 -10.08 3.20
C ALA A 179 -0.96 -9.47 4.25
N THR A 180 -2.22 -9.21 3.89
CA THR A 180 -3.22 -8.65 4.78
C THR A 180 -3.48 -9.54 5.99
N ASP A 181 -3.74 -10.83 5.78
CA ASP A 181 -4.01 -11.78 6.86
C ASP A 181 -2.82 -11.87 7.83
N THR A 182 -1.60 -11.86 7.29
CA THR A 182 -0.36 -11.86 8.10
C THR A 182 -0.25 -10.57 8.91
N LYS A 183 -0.41 -9.42 8.26
CA LYS A 183 -0.19 -8.11 8.88
C LYS A 183 -1.26 -7.70 9.89
N LEU A 184 -2.48 -8.21 9.76
CA LEU A 184 -3.52 -8.05 10.77
C LEU A 184 -3.17 -8.76 12.09
N GLY A 185 -2.35 -9.82 12.06
CA GLY A 185 -1.88 -10.54 13.24
C GLY A 185 -0.63 -9.95 13.90
N GLU A 186 0.11 -9.08 13.21
CA GLU A 186 1.37 -8.53 13.70
C GLU A 186 1.19 -7.34 14.65
N ALA A 187 2.23 -7.04 15.44
CA ALA A 187 2.24 -5.85 16.27
C ALA A 187 2.32 -4.58 15.42
N ILE A 188 1.57 -3.55 15.82
CA ILE A 188 1.68 -2.22 15.23
C ILE A 188 2.87 -1.49 15.85
N GLY A 189 3.68 -0.87 15.01
CA GLY A 189 4.78 -0.01 15.43
C GLY A 189 5.92 0.02 14.43
N ASP A 190 6.87 0.91 14.70
CA ASP A 190 8.05 1.10 13.87
C ASP A 190 9.00 -0.09 14.00
N VAL A 191 9.48 -0.54 12.86
CA VAL A 191 10.55 -1.55 12.77
C VAL A 191 11.77 -0.92 12.12
N VAL A 192 12.92 -1.07 12.75
CA VAL A 192 14.21 -0.63 12.21
C VAL A 192 15.00 -1.84 11.76
N VAL A 193 15.46 -1.82 10.52
CA VAL A 193 16.33 -2.86 9.94
C VAL A 193 17.64 -2.22 9.49
N GLU A 194 18.75 -2.86 9.83
CA GLU A 194 20.09 -2.41 9.46
C GLU A 194 20.65 -3.32 8.35
N SER A 195 21.31 -2.72 7.36
CA SER A 195 21.96 -3.45 6.29
C SER A 195 23.20 -4.22 6.80
N SER A 196 23.74 -5.11 5.96
CA SER A 196 24.92 -5.89 6.31
C SER A 196 26.11 -4.99 6.65
N ARG A 197 26.83 -5.33 7.70
CA ARG A 197 28.14 -4.71 8.04
C ARG A 197 29.31 -5.36 7.32
N ILE A 198 29.05 -6.48 6.65
CA ILE A 198 30.04 -7.25 5.88
C ILE A 198 29.95 -6.91 4.39
N LEU A 199 28.72 -6.79 3.87
CA LEU A 199 28.45 -6.47 2.46
C LEU A 199 28.03 -4.99 2.33
N THR A 200 28.94 -4.07 2.63
CA THR A 200 28.60 -2.63 2.64
C THR A 200 28.29 -2.05 1.28
N GLY A 201 28.92 -2.58 0.22
CA GLY A 201 28.70 -2.13 -1.17
C GLY A 201 29.07 -0.65 -1.40
N GLU A 202 28.42 -0.03 -2.39
CA GLU A 202 28.61 1.38 -2.76
C GLU A 202 27.81 2.33 -1.85
N ALA A 203 26.69 1.89 -1.32
CA ALA A 203 25.84 2.71 -0.47
C ALA A 203 26.30 2.72 1.00
N GLY A 204 27.21 1.83 1.38
CA GLY A 204 27.61 1.68 2.80
C GLY A 204 26.52 1.04 3.65
N ILE A 205 26.60 1.26 4.96
CA ILE A 205 25.64 0.73 5.92
C ILE A 205 24.47 1.72 6.07
N VAL A 206 23.25 1.21 5.89
CA VAL A 206 22.02 2.01 6.01
C VAL A 206 21.05 1.42 7.02
N LYS A 207 20.11 2.23 7.49
CA LYS A 207 18.94 1.80 8.26
C LYS A 207 17.68 2.06 7.48
N GLY A 208 16.91 1.02 7.23
CA GLY A 208 15.52 1.13 6.78
C GLY A 208 14.59 1.18 7.98
N ILE A 209 13.52 1.96 7.88
CA ILE A 209 12.48 2.09 8.91
C ILE A 209 11.14 1.90 8.22
N TYR A 210 10.21 1.19 8.86
CA TYR A 210 8.86 1.06 8.34
C TYR A 210 7.84 0.86 9.46
N ASP A 211 6.62 1.36 9.23
CA ASP A 211 5.46 1.09 10.07
C ASP A 211 4.93 -0.30 9.77
N ASN A 212 4.81 -1.14 10.78
CA ASN A 212 4.38 -2.52 10.65
C ASN A 212 2.99 -2.74 11.21
N GLY A 213 2.24 -3.62 10.56
CA GLY A 213 0.97 -4.14 11.03
C GLY A 213 -0.24 -3.32 10.61
N LEU A 214 -1.40 -4.00 10.60
CA LEU A 214 -2.69 -3.44 10.20
C LEU A 214 -3.74 -3.71 11.28
N ARG A 215 -4.77 -2.85 11.38
CA ARG A 215 -5.96 -3.13 12.19
C ARG A 215 -7.23 -2.67 11.50
N ILE A 216 -8.19 -3.59 11.39
CA ILE A 216 -9.54 -3.27 11.00
C ILE A 216 -10.18 -2.41 12.11
N ARG A 217 -10.88 -1.36 11.71
CA ARG A 217 -11.68 -0.53 12.59
C ARG A 217 -13.15 -0.89 12.45
N SER A 218 -13.67 -1.63 13.43
CA SER A 218 -15.07 -2.04 13.42
C SER A 218 -16.04 -0.86 13.33
N GLU A 219 -15.64 0.28 13.89
CA GLU A 219 -16.39 1.52 13.81
C GLU A 219 -16.58 1.99 12.36
N ILE A 220 -15.54 1.93 11.56
CA ILE A 220 -15.60 2.33 10.13
C ILE A 220 -16.41 1.32 9.33
N ALA A 221 -16.22 0.03 9.55
CA ALA A 221 -17.04 -1.01 8.92
C ALA A 221 -18.53 -0.81 9.24
N ASN A 222 -18.87 -0.53 10.50
CA ASN A 222 -20.22 -0.22 10.93
C ASN A 222 -20.76 1.07 10.26
N LEU A 223 -19.93 2.12 10.16
CA LEU A 223 -20.31 3.36 9.46
C LEU A 223 -20.69 3.07 8.00
N TYR A 224 -19.90 2.26 7.28
CA TYR A 224 -20.21 1.89 5.89
C TYR A 224 -21.50 1.11 5.78
N HIS A 225 -21.76 0.18 6.69
CA HIS A 225 -23.02 -0.56 6.74
C HIS A 225 -24.22 0.35 7.01
N GLU A 226 -24.09 1.30 7.94
CA GLU A 226 -25.17 2.23 8.25
C GLU A 226 -25.45 3.22 7.11
N LEU A 227 -24.40 3.72 6.42
CA LEU A 227 -24.56 4.53 5.22
C LEU A 227 -25.34 3.76 4.15
N LYS A 228 -24.88 2.57 3.79
CA LYS A 228 -25.54 1.72 2.77
C LYS A 228 -26.97 1.35 3.16
N ARG A 229 -27.22 0.99 4.43
CA ARG A 229 -28.58 0.68 4.94
C ARG A 229 -29.54 1.85 4.80
N ASN A 230 -29.03 3.07 4.86
CA ASN A 230 -29.80 4.30 4.75
C ASN A 230 -29.81 4.88 3.33
N GLY A 231 -29.44 4.12 2.31
CA GLY A 231 -29.49 4.51 0.90
C GLY A 231 -28.47 5.57 0.54
N ILE A 232 -27.32 5.59 1.22
CA ILE A 232 -26.17 6.43 0.90
C ILE A 232 -25.07 5.52 0.35
N ASP A 233 -24.66 5.74 -0.89
CA ASP A 233 -23.61 4.95 -1.52
C ASP A 233 -22.24 5.25 -0.90
N VAL A 234 -21.42 4.20 -0.75
CA VAL A 234 -20.07 4.33 -0.19
C VAL A 234 -19.06 4.05 -1.29
N TYR A 235 -18.18 4.99 -1.51
CA TYR A 235 -17.08 4.90 -2.48
C TYR A 235 -15.72 4.96 -1.79
N ILE A 236 -14.77 4.18 -2.30
CA ILE A 236 -13.36 4.24 -1.89
C ILE A 236 -12.53 4.84 -3.00
N ILE A 237 -11.62 5.75 -2.61
CA ILE A 237 -10.59 6.30 -3.49
C ILE A 237 -9.26 6.16 -2.78
N SER A 238 -8.31 5.49 -3.42
CA SER A 238 -7.01 5.19 -2.81
C SER A 238 -5.85 5.40 -3.78
N ALA A 239 -4.70 5.82 -3.25
CA ALA A 239 -3.43 5.85 -3.97
C ALA A 239 -2.73 4.47 -4.00
N SER A 240 -3.26 3.46 -3.33
CA SER A 240 -2.77 2.08 -3.37
C SER A 240 -3.20 1.37 -4.65
N ILE A 241 -2.61 0.18 -4.93
CA ILE A 241 -2.97 -0.58 -6.12
C ILE A 241 -4.37 -1.18 -6.02
N GLN A 242 -5.13 -1.12 -7.10
CA GLN A 242 -6.54 -1.51 -7.17
C GLN A 242 -6.81 -2.92 -6.64
N GLU A 243 -6.02 -3.90 -7.05
CA GLU A 243 -6.19 -5.31 -6.70
C GLU A 243 -6.10 -5.55 -5.19
N LEU A 244 -5.26 -4.78 -4.48
CA LEU A 244 -5.12 -4.83 -3.02
C LEU A 244 -6.38 -4.29 -2.33
N ILE A 245 -6.85 -3.12 -2.76
CA ILE A 245 -8.02 -2.48 -2.14
C ILE A 245 -9.29 -3.29 -2.42
N GLU A 246 -9.43 -3.85 -3.64
CA GLU A 246 -10.54 -4.75 -3.96
C GLU A 246 -10.63 -5.92 -2.97
N VAL A 247 -9.52 -6.62 -2.73
CA VAL A 247 -9.48 -7.76 -1.79
C VAL A 247 -9.94 -7.31 -0.41
N PHE A 248 -9.37 -6.24 0.10
CA PHE A 248 -9.64 -5.81 1.46
C PHE A 248 -11.07 -5.29 1.66
N ALA A 249 -11.55 -4.49 0.72
CA ALA A 249 -12.86 -3.84 0.83
C ALA A 249 -14.03 -4.78 0.54
N THR A 250 -13.85 -5.84 -0.28
CA THR A 250 -14.96 -6.72 -0.70
C THR A 250 -14.98 -8.07 0.02
N ASP A 251 -13.85 -8.58 0.54
CA ASP A 251 -13.84 -9.85 1.26
C ASP A 251 -14.61 -9.73 2.57
N LYS A 252 -15.64 -10.54 2.69
CA LYS A 252 -16.56 -10.56 3.86
C LYS A 252 -15.85 -10.81 5.19
N SER A 253 -14.71 -11.49 5.18
CA SER A 253 -13.94 -11.79 6.39
C SER A 253 -13.38 -10.53 7.05
N TYR A 254 -13.18 -9.44 6.31
CA TYR A 254 -12.71 -8.16 6.83
C TYR A 254 -13.83 -7.23 7.29
N GLY A 255 -15.07 -7.51 6.90
CA GLY A 255 -16.27 -6.87 7.44
C GLY A 255 -16.71 -5.57 6.77
N TYR A 256 -15.96 -5.02 5.80
CA TYR A 256 -16.37 -3.79 5.09
C TYR A 256 -17.51 -4.04 4.09
N ASN A 257 -17.48 -5.15 3.37
CA ASN A 257 -18.53 -5.61 2.44
C ASN A 257 -18.94 -4.54 1.41
N LEU A 258 -17.96 -3.88 0.80
CA LEU A 258 -18.19 -2.87 -0.23
C LEU A 258 -18.39 -3.53 -1.61
N ASP A 259 -19.08 -2.83 -2.48
CA ASP A 259 -19.29 -3.26 -3.84
C ASP A 259 -18.06 -2.89 -4.69
N ILE A 260 -17.60 -3.83 -5.50
CA ILE A 260 -16.34 -3.67 -6.26
C ILE A 260 -16.40 -2.49 -7.24
N GLU A 261 -17.59 -2.15 -7.74
CA GLU A 261 -17.83 -1.04 -8.65
C GLU A 261 -17.61 0.32 -7.98
N ASN A 262 -17.62 0.36 -6.65
CA ASN A 262 -17.43 1.57 -5.85
C ASN A 262 -15.99 1.77 -5.39
N ILE A 263 -15.04 0.95 -5.89
CA ILE A 263 -13.64 1.00 -5.49
C ILE A 263 -12.80 1.57 -6.63
N TYR A 264 -12.16 2.68 -6.37
CA TYR A 264 -11.30 3.39 -7.31
C TYR A 264 -9.91 3.56 -6.70
N ALA A 265 -8.91 2.91 -7.32
CA ALA A 265 -7.54 2.98 -6.87
C ALA A 265 -6.58 3.00 -8.07
N MET A 266 -5.29 3.16 -7.82
CA MET A 266 -4.29 3.26 -8.89
C MET A 266 -4.11 1.91 -9.59
N ARG A 267 -3.76 1.94 -10.89
CA ARG A 267 -3.61 0.73 -11.71
C ARG A 267 -2.41 0.83 -12.62
N LEU A 268 -1.68 -0.25 -12.75
CA LEU A 268 -0.80 -0.47 -13.88
C LEU A 268 -1.61 -1.01 -15.08
N LYS A 269 -1.07 -0.84 -16.28
CA LYS A 269 -1.57 -1.55 -17.46
C LYS A 269 -1.30 -3.05 -17.32
N SER A 270 -2.11 -3.84 -18.02
CA SER A 270 -1.93 -5.29 -18.12
C SER A 270 -2.02 -5.76 -19.56
N THR A 271 -1.39 -6.90 -19.84
CA THR A 271 -1.56 -7.64 -21.09
C THR A 271 -2.97 -8.21 -21.21
N ILE A 272 -3.28 -8.84 -22.36
CA ILE A 272 -4.56 -9.54 -22.59
C ILE A 272 -4.76 -10.71 -21.59
N ASP A 273 -3.66 -11.28 -21.10
CA ASP A 273 -3.67 -12.35 -20.09
C ASP A 273 -3.69 -11.81 -18.64
N ASN A 274 -4.01 -10.52 -18.46
CA ASN A 274 -4.04 -9.83 -17.17
C ASN A 274 -2.70 -9.79 -16.42
N ILE A 275 -1.57 -9.93 -17.11
CA ILE A 275 -0.22 -9.79 -16.52
C ILE A 275 0.13 -8.31 -16.46
N LEU A 276 0.50 -7.80 -15.28
CA LEU A 276 0.90 -6.41 -15.09
C LEU A 276 2.20 -6.10 -15.83
N VAL A 277 2.21 -4.93 -16.49
CA VAL A 277 3.40 -4.35 -17.13
C VAL A 277 3.79 -3.06 -16.40
N ASP A 278 5.03 -2.61 -16.58
CA ASP A 278 5.56 -1.43 -15.89
C ASP A 278 5.14 -0.10 -16.53
N GLU A 279 3.84 -0.01 -16.86
CA GLU A 279 3.22 1.20 -17.39
C GLU A 279 2.00 1.58 -16.54
N TYR A 280 1.95 2.85 -16.13
CA TYR A 280 0.81 3.38 -15.40
C TYR A 280 -0.43 3.52 -16.31
N ASN A 281 -1.59 3.15 -15.81
CA ASN A 281 -2.85 3.29 -16.55
C ASN A 281 -3.48 4.67 -16.30
N TYR A 282 -3.12 5.64 -17.14
CA TYR A 282 -3.59 7.02 -17.05
C TYR A 282 -5.09 7.21 -17.31
N GLU A 283 -5.80 6.24 -17.86
CA GLU A 283 -7.25 6.34 -18.08
C GLU A 283 -7.99 6.51 -16.75
N TYR A 284 -7.44 5.93 -15.67
CA TYR A 284 -7.99 6.06 -14.31
C TYR A 284 -7.50 7.30 -13.56
N LYS A 285 -6.41 7.94 -13.98
CA LYS A 285 -5.94 9.22 -13.39
C LYS A 285 -6.97 10.34 -13.53
N ASN A 286 -7.69 10.39 -14.64
CA ASN A 286 -8.73 11.39 -14.87
C ASN A 286 -9.94 11.22 -13.95
N LEU A 287 -10.19 10.01 -13.47
CA LEU A 287 -11.26 9.74 -12.50
C LEU A 287 -10.84 10.21 -11.11
N TYR A 288 -9.61 9.90 -10.68
CA TYR A 288 -9.02 10.41 -9.43
C TYR A 288 -8.99 11.95 -9.40
N LEU A 289 -8.50 12.59 -10.47
CA LEU A 289 -8.54 14.06 -10.60
C LEU A 289 -9.95 14.63 -10.62
N LYS A 290 -10.92 13.96 -11.29
CA LYS A 290 -12.32 14.40 -11.28
C LYS A 290 -12.93 14.34 -9.88
N ILE A 291 -12.56 13.34 -9.08
CA ILE A 291 -13.06 13.16 -7.72
C ILE A 291 -12.37 14.14 -6.76
N LEU A 292 -11.05 14.35 -6.88
CA LEU A 292 -10.35 15.45 -6.18
C LEU A 292 -10.92 16.83 -6.52
N LEU A 293 -11.32 17.05 -7.77
CA LEU A 293 -11.99 18.30 -8.20
C LEU A 293 -13.41 18.39 -7.64
N LEU A 294 -14.12 17.27 -7.48
CA LEU A 294 -15.40 17.22 -6.77
C LEU A 294 -15.19 17.51 -5.27
N GLU A 295 -14.13 17.01 -4.63
CA GLU A 295 -13.79 17.35 -3.25
C GLU A 295 -13.49 18.86 -3.09
N GLN A 296 -12.76 19.49 -4.01
CA GLN A 296 -12.54 20.95 -4.01
C GLN A 296 -13.84 21.74 -4.22
N HIS A 297 -14.83 21.18 -4.90
CA HIS A 297 -16.16 21.78 -4.99
C HIS A 297 -17.03 21.50 -3.78
N LEU A 298 -16.87 20.34 -3.13
CA LEU A 298 -17.62 19.97 -1.91
C LEU A 298 -17.08 20.66 -0.66
N SER A 299 -15.77 20.94 -0.58
CA SER A 299 -15.18 21.71 0.54
C SER A 299 -15.65 23.18 0.63
N ARG A 300 -16.44 23.64 -0.32
CA ARG A 300 -17.15 24.93 -0.25
C ARG A 300 -18.53 24.86 0.44
N TRP A 301 -18.97 23.65 0.87
CA TRP A 301 -20.31 23.43 1.42
C TRP A 301 -20.33 22.72 2.78
N ILE A 302 -19.16 22.51 3.41
CA ILE A 302 -19.06 21.97 4.77
C ILE A 302 -18.47 23.04 5.71
#